data_d113393796892b2d8e3cc93584f00ca6
#
_entry.id   d113393796892b2d8e3cc93584f00ca6
#
_cell.length_a   1.000
_cell.length_b   1.000
_cell.length_c   1.000
_cell.angle_alpha   90.00
_cell.angle_beta   90.00
_cell.angle_gamma   90.00
#
_symmetry.space_group_name_H-M   'P 1'
#
loop_
_entity.id
_entity.type
_entity.pdbx_description
1 polymer ?
#
loop_
_entity_poly.entity_id
_entity_poly.type
_entity_poly.pdbx_seq_one_letter_code
_entity_poly.pdbx_strand_id
1 'polypeptide(L)'
;MRRQRFIQTASVLAASVMIMSSCKKAPSFTYNEVEVVKQDIVTSVTATGTIEPVTSVDVGTQVSGIVSKLYVDYNSIVKAGQVIAELDRTNLISDLSSAKANLTSAESTLAYQTANYERFKNLFDKGLISANDFEQARLSYVQAQQQVNTQRNNVKRAETNLGYATITSPIDGVVLSKEVEEGQTVASSFNTPTLFKIAKDLTDMRVIANVDEADIGEVKEGQRVTFNVDAFPNDMFSGTVTQVRQQATTESNVVTYEVVIGAPNEDLKLKPGLTANVTIYTMELKDALAIPSKALHFKPSEAMLNDGETITDCEAPKKVWTKEGPNIKALAVETGITNGMLTEIKSGLKEGTKIITDVETSMPGMDEAEGQQQNSNPFMPRPRNRNRNQQQQKK
;
A
#
# COMPACT_ATOMS: atom_id res chain seq x y z
N MET A 1 52.98 16.41 -83.13
CA MET A 1 52.58 15.64 -81.93
C MET A 1 52.69 16.38 -80.56
N ARG A 2 53.33 17.56 -80.44
CA ARG A 2 53.44 18.26 -79.12
C ARG A 2 52.27 19.21 -78.78
N ARG A 3 51.49 19.68 -79.75
CA ARG A 3 50.37 20.60 -79.50
C ARG A 3 49.06 19.91 -79.03
N GLN A 4 48.80 18.64 -79.37
CA GLN A 4 47.64 17.90 -78.95
C GLN A 4 47.70 17.41 -77.49
N ARG A 5 48.89 17.18 -76.93
CA ARG A 5 49.03 16.77 -75.51
C ARG A 5 48.81 17.93 -74.53
N PHE A 6 49.09 19.20 -74.98
CA PHE A 6 48.87 20.38 -74.10
C PHE A 6 47.37 20.74 -73.95
N ILE A 7 46.54 20.46 -74.95
CA ILE A 7 45.10 20.72 -74.90
C ILE A 7 44.41 19.67 -74.07
N GLN A 8 44.86 18.43 -74.10
CA GLN A 8 44.26 17.35 -73.27
C GLN A 8 44.61 17.50 -71.76
N THR A 9 45.83 18.00 -71.45
CA THR A 9 46.21 18.25 -70.05
C THR A 9 45.50 19.49 -69.47
N ALA A 10 45.22 20.51 -70.28
CA ALA A 10 44.44 21.69 -69.82
C ALA A 10 42.96 21.40 -69.64
N SER A 11 42.33 20.51 -70.46
CA SER A 11 40.91 20.11 -70.29
C SER A 11 40.72 19.21 -69.09
N VAL A 12 41.63 18.33 -68.70
CA VAL A 12 41.58 17.50 -67.52
C VAL A 12 41.80 18.34 -66.26
N LEU A 13 42.61 19.36 -66.27
CA LEU A 13 42.81 20.27 -65.11
C LEU A 13 41.59 21.17 -64.91
N ALA A 14 40.91 21.64 -65.97
CA ALA A 14 39.67 22.42 -65.86
C ALA A 14 38.45 21.57 -65.37
N ALA A 15 38.40 20.31 -65.76
CA ALA A 15 37.35 19.35 -65.23
C ALA A 15 37.55 18.97 -63.72
N SER A 16 38.82 18.93 -63.27
CA SER A 16 39.20 18.66 -61.90
C SER A 16 38.83 19.80 -60.91
N VAL A 17 38.85 21.04 -61.38
CA VAL A 17 38.51 22.23 -60.55
C VAL A 17 36.98 22.43 -60.44
N MET A 18 36.15 21.91 -61.37
CA MET A 18 34.68 21.96 -61.29
C MET A 18 34.06 20.94 -60.33
N ILE A 19 34.82 19.93 -59.89
CA ILE A 19 34.26 18.89 -58.98
C ILE A 19 34.41 19.28 -57.51
N MET A 20 35.15 20.34 -57.17
CA MET A 20 35.34 20.80 -55.79
C MET A 20 34.32 21.84 -55.29
N SER A 21 33.34 22.24 -56.09
CA SER A 21 32.24 23.11 -55.65
C SER A 21 31.02 22.30 -55.20
N SER A 22 31.21 21.20 -54.44
CA SER A 22 30.14 20.59 -53.69
C SER A 22 29.82 21.50 -52.51
N CYS A 23 28.86 22.41 -52.68
CA CYS A 23 28.25 23.12 -51.57
C CYS A 23 27.70 22.11 -50.58
N LYS A 24 28.47 21.82 -49.53
CA LYS A 24 27.89 21.23 -48.33
C LYS A 24 26.88 22.23 -47.81
N LYS A 25 25.57 22.00 -48.05
CA LYS A 25 24.54 22.75 -47.32
C LYS A 25 24.82 22.58 -45.84
N ALA A 26 24.96 23.71 -45.14
CA ALA A 26 25.10 23.72 -43.71
C ALA A 26 23.91 22.98 -43.05
N PRO A 27 24.15 22.26 -41.98
CA PRO A 27 23.04 21.64 -41.23
C PRO A 27 22.02 22.72 -40.85
N SER A 28 20.75 22.49 -41.08
CA SER A 28 19.69 23.39 -40.64
C SER A 28 19.15 22.93 -39.29
N PHE A 29 18.95 23.87 -38.38
CA PHE A 29 18.45 23.63 -37.04
C PHE A 29 16.99 24.04 -36.97
N THR A 30 16.13 23.13 -36.50
CA THR A 30 14.73 23.40 -36.24
C THR A 30 14.53 23.41 -34.71
N TYR A 31 13.99 24.52 -34.20
CA TYR A 31 13.72 24.65 -32.75
C TYR A 31 12.33 24.19 -32.47
N ASN A 32 12.21 23.25 -31.50
CA ASN A 32 10.92 22.81 -30.99
C ASN A 32 10.43 23.83 -29.97
N GLU A 33 9.39 24.56 -30.34
CA GLU A 33 8.78 25.60 -29.52
C GLU A 33 7.54 25.05 -28.83
N VAL A 34 7.37 25.35 -27.54
CA VAL A 34 6.17 25.05 -26.76
C VAL A 34 5.58 26.34 -26.22
N GLU A 35 4.29 26.50 -26.34
CA GLU A 35 3.55 27.63 -25.80
C GLU A 35 3.35 27.50 -24.31
N VAL A 36 3.61 28.57 -23.56
CA VAL A 36 3.37 28.63 -22.11
C VAL A 36 1.88 28.72 -21.85
N VAL A 37 1.33 27.72 -21.21
CA VAL A 37 -0.11 27.63 -20.90
C VAL A 37 -0.32 27.46 -19.41
N LYS A 38 -1.51 27.82 -18.95
CA LYS A 38 -1.93 27.48 -17.61
C LYS A 38 -2.40 26.04 -17.58
N GLN A 39 -1.86 25.29 -16.66
CA GLN A 39 -2.24 23.90 -16.45
C GLN A 39 -2.00 23.48 -15.00
N ASP A 40 -2.65 22.41 -14.61
CA ASP A 40 -2.49 21.87 -13.26
C ASP A 40 -1.14 21.14 -13.13
N ILE A 41 -0.39 21.48 -12.08
CA ILE A 41 0.83 20.77 -11.70
C ILE A 41 0.49 19.89 -10.51
N VAL A 42 0.60 18.59 -10.70
CA VAL A 42 0.28 17.61 -9.69
C VAL A 42 1.51 16.77 -9.39
N THR A 43 1.85 16.67 -8.12
CA THR A 43 2.85 15.71 -7.63
C THR A 43 2.11 14.60 -6.89
N SER A 44 2.45 13.36 -7.17
CA SER A 44 1.81 12.21 -6.56
C SER A 44 2.83 11.13 -6.22
N VAL A 45 2.51 10.40 -5.16
CA VAL A 45 3.21 9.19 -4.72
C VAL A 45 2.34 8.00 -5.03
N THR A 46 2.93 6.95 -5.59
CA THR A 46 2.23 5.69 -5.87
C THR A 46 2.62 4.63 -4.84
N ALA A 47 1.64 3.86 -4.40
CA ALA A 47 1.84 2.79 -3.44
C ALA A 47 0.89 1.64 -3.72
N THR A 48 1.20 0.45 -3.22
CA THR A 48 0.29 -0.69 -3.21
C THR A 48 -0.24 -0.91 -1.80
N GLY A 49 -1.48 -1.38 -1.68
CA GLY A 49 -2.08 -1.62 -0.39
C GLY A 49 -3.12 -2.72 -0.42
N THR A 50 -3.65 -3.04 0.74
CA THR A 50 -4.73 -4.01 0.93
C THR A 50 -5.98 -3.33 1.44
N ILE A 51 -7.14 -3.81 0.97
CA ILE A 51 -8.44 -3.32 1.44
C ILE A 51 -8.86 -4.13 2.65
N GLU A 52 -9.22 -3.41 3.72
CA GLU A 52 -9.71 -3.99 4.96
C GLU A 52 -10.96 -3.26 5.45
N PRO A 53 -11.84 -3.90 6.22
CA PRO A 53 -12.89 -3.20 6.92
C PRO A 53 -12.30 -2.29 8.01
N VAL A 54 -12.92 -1.16 8.28
CA VAL A 54 -12.45 -0.23 9.33
C VAL A 54 -12.42 -0.92 10.70
N THR A 55 -13.42 -1.77 10.98
CA THR A 55 -13.49 -2.53 12.23
C THR A 55 -13.72 -4.01 11.93
N SER A 56 -12.78 -4.85 12.35
CA SER A 56 -12.94 -6.30 12.36
C SER A 56 -12.47 -6.88 13.69
N VAL A 57 -13.08 -7.97 14.11
CA VAL A 57 -12.75 -8.68 15.35
C VAL A 57 -12.53 -10.15 15.04
N ASP A 58 -11.41 -10.67 15.55
CA ASP A 58 -11.12 -12.10 15.53
C ASP A 58 -11.73 -12.75 16.76
N VAL A 59 -12.63 -13.68 16.55
CA VAL A 59 -13.33 -14.41 17.61
C VAL A 59 -12.66 -15.77 17.77
N GLY A 60 -12.15 -16.02 18.97
CA GLY A 60 -11.50 -17.27 19.35
C GLY A 60 -12.16 -17.93 20.54
N THR A 61 -11.55 -19.01 21.07
CA THR A 61 -12.00 -19.70 22.28
C THR A 61 -10.98 -19.57 23.40
N GLN A 62 -11.49 -19.46 24.65
CA GLN A 62 -10.67 -19.45 25.86
C GLN A 62 -10.56 -20.82 26.53
N VAL A 63 -11.32 -21.82 26.05
CA VAL A 63 -11.29 -23.19 26.56
C VAL A 63 -11.02 -24.17 25.42
N SER A 64 -10.31 -25.24 25.71
CA SER A 64 -10.06 -26.31 24.76
C SER A 64 -11.22 -27.29 24.72
N GLY A 65 -11.54 -27.77 23.53
CA GLY A 65 -12.64 -28.73 23.35
C GLY A 65 -12.86 -29.12 21.90
N ILE A 66 -13.84 -29.94 21.64
CA ILE A 66 -14.29 -30.31 20.30
C ILE A 66 -15.43 -29.37 19.92
N VAL A 67 -15.42 -28.83 18.70
CA VAL A 67 -16.52 -28.03 18.16
C VAL A 67 -17.72 -28.95 17.97
N SER A 68 -18.75 -28.74 18.79
CA SER A 68 -19.97 -29.56 18.76
C SER A 68 -20.91 -29.10 17.66
N LYS A 69 -21.08 -27.78 17.50
CA LYS A 69 -22.02 -27.22 16.54
C LYS A 69 -21.61 -25.83 16.08
N LEU A 70 -21.84 -25.55 14.80
CA LEU A 70 -21.71 -24.24 14.19
C LEU A 70 -23.09 -23.70 13.81
N TYR A 71 -23.39 -22.44 14.13
CA TYR A 71 -24.67 -21.79 13.86
C TYR A 71 -24.59 -20.77 12.72
N VAL A 72 -23.38 -20.45 12.26
CA VAL A 72 -23.13 -19.47 11.22
C VAL A 72 -22.13 -20.00 10.21
N ASP A 73 -22.19 -19.47 9.00
CA ASP A 73 -21.27 -19.77 7.92
C ASP A 73 -20.72 -18.46 7.32
N TYR A 74 -19.89 -18.54 6.29
CA TYR A 74 -19.38 -17.39 5.55
C TYR A 74 -20.53 -16.45 5.14
N ASN A 75 -20.28 -15.14 5.21
CA ASN A 75 -21.22 -14.07 4.86
C ASN A 75 -22.51 -14.03 5.71
N SER A 76 -22.60 -14.81 6.80
CA SER A 76 -23.73 -14.75 7.73
C SER A 76 -23.74 -13.41 8.47
N ILE A 77 -24.91 -12.79 8.57
CA ILE A 77 -25.12 -11.59 9.39
C ILE A 77 -25.35 -12.04 10.84
N VAL A 78 -24.58 -11.45 11.76
CA VAL A 78 -24.64 -11.78 13.19
C VAL A 78 -24.88 -10.52 14.02
N LYS A 79 -25.47 -10.71 15.19
CA LYS A 79 -25.68 -9.66 16.20
C LYS A 79 -24.79 -9.89 17.41
N ALA A 80 -24.40 -8.80 18.07
CA ALA A 80 -23.67 -8.87 19.33
C ALA A 80 -24.43 -9.77 20.36
N GLY A 81 -23.67 -10.71 20.96
CA GLY A 81 -24.24 -11.71 21.89
C GLY A 81 -24.91 -12.91 21.22
N GLN A 82 -25.06 -12.95 19.89
CA GLN A 82 -25.60 -14.11 19.18
C GLN A 82 -24.61 -15.27 19.25
N VAL A 83 -25.10 -16.47 19.57
CA VAL A 83 -24.30 -17.70 19.58
C VAL A 83 -23.91 -18.04 18.14
N ILE A 84 -22.60 -18.23 17.90
CA ILE A 84 -22.04 -18.57 16.60
C ILE A 84 -21.46 -19.98 16.55
N ALA A 85 -20.96 -20.48 17.71
CA ALA A 85 -20.49 -21.86 17.84
C ALA A 85 -20.65 -22.39 19.27
N GLU A 86 -20.66 -23.70 19.42
CA GLU A 86 -20.64 -24.38 20.71
C GLU A 86 -19.56 -25.46 20.72
N LEU A 87 -18.82 -25.52 21.82
CA LEU A 87 -17.91 -26.62 22.12
C LEU A 87 -18.63 -27.71 22.91
N ASP A 88 -18.09 -28.94 22.88
CA ASP A 88 -18.55 -30.03 23.74
C ASP A 88 -18.39 -29.63 25.22
N ARG A 89 -19.52 -29.61 25.93
CA ARG A 89 -19.60 -29.18 27.32
C ARG A 89 -19.54 -30.32 28.34
N THR A 90 -19.44 -31.59 27.87
CA THR A 90 -19.58 -32.78 28.74
C THR A 90 -18.59 -32.73 29.90
N ASN A 91 -17.32 -32.49 29.64
CA ASN A 91 -16.29 -32.40 30.67
C ASN A 91 -16.49 -31.19 31.59
N LEU A 92 -16.83 -30.03 31.02
CA LEU A 92 -17.05 -28.78 31.78
C LEU A 92 -18.26 -28.86 32.71
N ILE A 93 -19.33 -29.55 32.29
CA ILE A 93 -20.47 -29.82 33.11
C ILE A 93 -20.11 -30.76 34.28
N SER A 94 -19.28 -31.77 34.02
CA SER A 94 -18.80 -32.70 35.05
C SER A 94 -17.92 -31.99 36.10
N ASP A 95 -17.02 -31.07 35.62
CA ASP A 95 -16.18 -30.27 36.49
C ASP A 95 -17.02 -29.33 37.37
N LEU A 96 -18.03 -28.66 36.79
CA LEU A 96 -18.96 -27.83 37.54
C LEU A 96 -19.73 -28.63 38.57
N SER A 97 -20.21 -29.82 38.23
CA SER A 97 -20.91 -30.71 39.15
C SER A 97 -20.02 -31.12 40.33
N SER A 98 -18.78 -31.47 40.06
CA SER A 98 -17.79 -31.82 41.08
C SER A 98 -17.44 -30.62 41.99
N ALA A 99 -17.29 -29.42 41.43
CA ALA A 99 -17.07 -28.21 42.21
C ALA A 99 -18.28 -27.88 43.14
N LYS A 100 -19.51 -28.05 42.64
CA LYS A 100 -20.74 -27.87 43.44
C LYS A 100 -20.85 -28.90 44.57
N ALA A 101 -20.50 -30.16 44.32
CA ALA A 101 -20.47 -31.18 45.38
C ALA A 101 -19.46 -30.86 46.48
N ASN A 102 -18.27 -30.37 46.11
CA ASN A 102 -17.25 -29.95 47.06
C ASN A 102 -17.70 -28.72 47.88
N LEU A 103 -18.42 -27.78 47.28
CA LEU A 103 -18.99 -26.64 47.98
C LEU A 103 -20.03 -27.10 49.00
N THR A 104 -20.97 -27.99 48.64
CA THR A 104 -21.99 -28.53 49.55
C THR A 104 -21.35 -29.25 50.72
N SER A 105 -20.28 -30.02 50.51
CA SER A 105 -19.50 -30.65 51.60
C SER A 105 -18.89 -29.64 52.54
N ALA A 106 -18.26 -28.57 52.02
CA ALA A 106 -17.68 -27.50 52.82
C ALA A 106 -18.74 -26.72 53.59
N GLU A 107 -19.91 -26.44 52.98
CA GLU A 107 -21.07 -25.81 53.68
C GLU A 107 -21.58 -26.64 54.81
N SER A 108 -21.68 -27.99 54.63
CA SER A 108 -22.07 -28.92 55.69
C SER A 108 -21.06 -28.90 56.86
N THR A 109 -19.77 -28.86 56.55
CA THR A 109 -18.71 -28.73 57.56
C THR A 109 -18.81 -27.39 58.32
N LEU A 110 -19.04 -26.29 57.58
CA LEU A 110 -19.24 -24.97 58.19
C LEU A 110 -20.44 -24.96 59.13
N ALA A 111 -21.57 -25.54 58.72
CA ALA A 111 -22.78 -25.60 59.54
C ALA A 111 -22.52 -26.36 60.86
N TYR A 112 -21.78 -27.48 60.81
CA TYR A 112 -21.33 -28.19 62.01
C TYR A 112 -20.43 -27.31 62.90
N GLN A 113 -19.42 -26.68 62.33
CA GLN A 113 -18.45 -25.86 63.08
C GLN A 113 -19.12 -24.59 63.64
N THR A 114 -20.10 -24.04 62.96
CA THR A 114 -20.91 -22.92 63.46
C THR A 114 -21.66 -23.30 64.73
N ALA A 115 -22.40 -24.40 64.67
CA ALA A 115 -23.13 -24.90 65.86
C ALA A 115 -22.19 -25.26 67.01
N ASN A 116 -21.01 -25.79 66.71
CA ASN A 116 -19.98 -26.11 67.72
C ASN A 116 -19.42 -24.84 68.36
N TYR A 117 -19.03 -23.83 67.55
CA TYR A 117 -18.55 -22.54 68.02
C TYR A 117 -19.58 -21.84 68.94
N GLU A 118 -20.85 -21.79 68.54
CA GLU A 118 -21.91 -21.20 69.35
C GLU A 118 -22.07 -21.91 70.69
N ARG A 119 -21.97 -23.25 70.70
CA ARG A 119 -22.02 -24.03 71.92
C ARG A 119 -20.85 -23.70 72.84
N PHE A 120 -19.64 -23.71 72.33
CA PHE A 120 -18.42 -23.39 73.08
C PHE A 120 -18.45 -21.95 73.60
N LYS A 121 -18.94 -21.01 72.83
CA LYS A 121 -19.13 -19.62 73.23
C LYS A 121 -20.04 -19.50 74.42
N ASN A 122 -21.19 -20.17 74.42
CA ASN A 122 -22.14 -20.20 75.52
C ASN A 122 -21.55 -20.83 76.80
N LEU A 123 -20.69 -21.85 76.69
CA LEU A 123 -19.98 -22.47 77.81
C LEU A 123 -18.86 -21.57 78.39
N PHE A 124 -18.10 -20.87 77.51
CA PHE A 124 -17.10 -19.96 77.92
C PHE A 124 -17.68 -18.75 78.67
N ASP A 125 -18.77 -18.17 78.16
CA ASP A 125 -19.48 -17.06 78.78
C ASP A 125 -19.96 -17.38 80.20
N LYS A 126 -20.24 -18.71 80.47
CA LYS A 126 -20.55 -19.21 81.78
C LYS A 126 -19.35 -19.67 82.64
N GLY A 127 -18.12 -19.51 82.15
CA GLY A 127 -16.89 -19.92 82.85
C GLY A 127 -16.69 -21.46 82.96
N LEU A 128 -17.34 -22.26 82.09
CA LEU A 128 -17.37 -23.74 82.14
C LEU A 128 -16.24 -24.41 81.27
N ILE A 129 -15.53 -23.65 80.48
CA ILE A 129 -14.45 -24.16 79.63
C ILE A 129 -13.21 -23.19 79.67
N SER A 130 -12.04 -23.70 79.26
CA SER A 130 -10.84 -22.91 79.17
C SER A 130 -10.83 -21.94 77.97
N ALA A 131 -10.07 -20.85 78.05
CA ALA A 131 -9.88 -19.92 76.94
C ALA A 131 -9.25 -20.62 75.71
N ASN A 132 -8.38 -21.60 75.93
CA ASN A 132 -7.77 -22.37 74.84
C ASN A 132 -8.80 -23.20 74.04
N ASP A 133 -9.73 -23.85 74.72
CA ASP A 133 -10.78 -24.66 74.08
C ASP A 133 -11.73 -23.77 73.27
N PHE A 134 -12.07 -22.59 73.77
CA PHE A 134 -12.87 -21.61 73.07
C PHE A 134 -12.15 -21.10 71.77
N GLU A 135 -10.87 -20.71 71.91
CA GLU A 135 -10.11 -20.24 70.75
C GLU A 135 -9.91 -21.34 69.72
N GLN A 136 -9.77 -22.62 70.12
CA GLN A 136 -9.70 -23.75 69.17
C GLN A 136 -11.01 -23.92 68.40
N ALA A 137 -12.17 -23.80 69.07
CA ALA A 137 -13.48 -23.85 68.39
C ALA A 137 -13.65 -22.66 67.42
N ARG A 138 -13.21 -21.46 67.85
CA ARG A 138 -13.24 -20.27 67.00
C ARG A 138 -12.34 -20.43 65.74
N LEU A 139 -11.15 -20.96 65.92
CA LEU A 139 -10.20 -21.20 64.80
C LEU A 139 -10.83 -22.19 63.81
N SER A 140 -11.42 -23.28 64.30
CA SER A 140 -12.07 -24.28 63.43
C SER A 140 -13.27 -23.72 62.66
N TYR A 141 -14.06 -22.84 63.28
CA TYR A 141 -15.13 -22.11 62.60
C TYR A 141 -14.61 -21.19 61.49
N VAL A 142 -13.57 -20.36 61.78
CA VAL A 142 -12.98 -19.46 60.81
C VAL A 142 -12.35 -20.24 59.64
N GLN A 143 -11.66 -21.34 59.92
CA GLN A 143 -11.12 -22.22 58.88
C GLN A 143 -12.20 -22.80 57.96
N ALA A 144 -13.32 -23.31 58.53
CA ALA A 144 -14.42 -23.81 57.75
C ALA A 144 -15.09 -22.74 56.90
N GLN A 145 -15.18 -21.48 57.43
CA GLN A 145 -15.72 -20.36 56.68
C GLN A 145 -14.82 -20.01 55.46
N GLN A 146 -13.50 -20.00 55.66
CA GLN A 146 -12.56 -19.76 54.55
C GLN A 146 -12.59 -20.89 53.52
N GLN A 147 -12.79 -22.14 53.92
CA GLN A 147 -12.93 -23.28 53.03
C GLN A 147 -14.19 -23.16 52.14
N VAL A 148 -15.31 -22.72 52.68
CA VAL A 148 -16.52 -22.43 51.86
C VAL A 148 -16.26 -21.34 50.84
N ASN A 149 -15.59 -20.25 51.22
CA ASN A 149 -15.22 -19.18 50.31
C ASN A 149 -14.32 -19.69 49.16
N THR A 150 -13.34 -20.56 49.48
CA THR A 150 -12.47 -21.18 48.45
C THR A 150 -13.28 -22.05 47.47
N GLN A 151 -14.18 -22.91 47.98
CA GLN A 151 -15.00 -23.76 47.12
C GLN A 151 -16.01 -22.96 46.29
N ARG A 152 -16.56 -21.86 46.83
CA ARG A 152 -17.42 -20.94 46.06
C ARG A 152 -16.71 -20.31 44.89
N ASN A 153 -15.44 -19.92 45.09
CA ASN A 153 -14.60 -19.40 44.00
C ASN A 153 -14.31 -20.49 42.95
N ASN A 154 -14.12 -21.75 43.34
CA ASN A 154 -13.95 -22.87 42.43
C ASN A 154 -15.21 -23.12 41.57
N VAL A 155 -16.43 -23.06 42.19
CA VAL A 155 -17.69 -23.14 41.43
C VAL A 155 -17.78 -22.01 40.42
N LYS A 156 -17.54 -20.75 40.83
CA LYS A 156 -17.58 -19.60 39.93
C LYS A 156 -16.63 -19.76 38.76
N ARG A 157 -15.40 -20.27 38.99
CA ARG A 157 -14.46 -20.56 37.91
C ARG A 157 -14.96 -21.61 36.93
N ALA A 158 -15.52 -22.71 37.45
CA ALA A 158 -16.09 -23.76 36.61
C ALA A 158 -17.31 -23.26 35.79
N GLU A 159 -18.16 -22.40 36.38
CA GLU A 159 -19.24 -21.73 35.66
C GLU A 159 -18.76 -20.81 34.56
N THR A 160 -17.69 -20.04 34.79
CA THR A 160 -17.10 -19.18 33.79
C THR A 160 -16.51 -19.99 32.63
N ASN A 161 -15.78 -21.09 32.94
CA ASN A 161 -15.23 -21.97 31.91
C ASN A 161 -16.34 -22.63 31.06
N LEU A 162 -17.45 -23.05 31.71
CA LEU A 162 -18.62 -23.58 30.99
C LEU A 162 -19.24 -22.50 30.09
N GLY A 163 -19.28 -21.23 30.53
CA GLY A 163 -19.73 -20.10 29.72
C GLY A 163 -18.90 -19.91 28.47
N TYR A 164 -17.58 -20.07 28.57
CA TYR A 164 -16.67 -19.95 27.43
C TYR A 164 -16.82 -21.07 26.38
N ALA A 165 -17.48 -22.16 26.70
CA ALA A 165 -17.83 -23.19 25.71
C ALA A 165 -18.94 -22.75 24.73
N THR A 166 -19.64 -21.67 25.04
CA THR A 166 -20.60 -21.02 24.13
C THR A 166 -19.95 -19.80 23.53
N ILE A 167 -19.60 -19.84 22.24
CA ILE A 167 -18.93 -18.78 21.56
C ILE A 167 -19.97 -17.84 20.95
N THR A 168 -19.88 -16.56 21.29
CA THR A 168 -20.82 -15.53 20.85
C THR A 168 -20.10 -14.46 20.07
N SER A 169 -20.78 -13.78 19.13
CA SER A 169 -20.26 -12.62 18.44
C SER A 169 -20.12 -11.45 19.42
N PRO A 170 -18.96 -10.78 19.49
CA PRO A 170 -18.76 -9.59 20.32
C PRO A 170 -19.37 -8.32 19.71
N ILE A 171 -19.64 -8.31 18.40
CA ILE A 171 -20.14 -7.16 17.63
C ILE A 171 -21.26 -7.56 16.69
N ASP A 172 -22.07 -6.60 16.27
CA ASP A 172 -22.92 -6.74 15.09
C ASP A 172 -22.06 -6.72 13.84
N GLY A 173 -22.37 -7.56 12.85
CA GLY A 173 -21.58 -7.54 11.61
C GLY A 173 -21.78 -8.76 10.71
N VAL A 174 -20.81 -8.98 9.84
CA VAL A 174 -20.78 -10.06 8.84
C VAL A 174 -19.57 -10.95 9.08
N VAL A 175 -19.78 -12.26 9.05
CA VAL A 175 -18.71 -13.26 9.16
C VAL A 175 -17.89 -13.26 7.86
N LEU A 176 -16.60 -12.86 7.94
CA LEU A 176 -15.67 -12.86 6.82
C LEU A 176 -15.02 -14.22 6.61
N SER A 177 -14.55 -14.84 7.69
CA SER A 177 -13.92 -16.15 7.62
C SER A 177 -14.42 -17.05 8.75
N LYS A 178 -14.45 -18.34 8.46
CA LYS A 178 -14.70 -19.45 9.38
C LYS A 178 -13.50 -20.39 9.27
N GLU A 179 -12.73 -20.49 10.34
CA GLU A 179 -11.47 -21.26 10.36
C GLU A 179 -11.60 -22.59 11.13
N VAL A 180 -12.85 -22.98 11.42
CA VAL A 180 -13.15 -24.21 12.15
C VAL A 180 -14.30 -24.99 11.51
N GLU A 181 -14.30 -26.30 11.73
CA GLU A 181 -15.36 -27.21 11.29
C GLU A 181 -15.97 -27.98 12.48
N GLU A 182 -17.19 -28.48 12.30
CA GLU A 182 -17.83 -29.36 13.31
C GLU A 182 -17.01 -30.64 13.48
N GLY A 183 -16.80 -31.03 14.72
CA GLY A 183 -15.95 -32.17 15.08
C GLY A 183 -14.46 -31.85 15.22
N GLN A 184 -14.02 -30.65 14.84
CA GLN A 184 -12.62 -30.22 14.98
C GLN A 184 -12.27 -29.98 16.45
N THR A 185 -11.09 -30.43 16.87
CA THR A 185 -10.56 -30.15 18.22
C THR A 185 -9.79 -28.83 18.19
N VAL A 186 -10.15 -27.92 19.09
CA VAL A 186 -9.47 -26.63 19.30
C VAL A 186 -8.76 -26.63 20.65
N ALA A 187 -7.54 -26.11 20.69
CA ALA A 187 -6.72 -26.02 21.90
C ALA A 187 -6.32 -24.57 22.15
N SER A 188 -6.64 -24.05 23.34
CA SER A 188 -6.38 -22.67 23.76
C SER A 188 -5.11 -22.52 24.63
N SER A 189 -4.25 -23.54 24.70
CA SER A 189 -3.18 -23.63 25.72
C SER A 189 -2.01 -22.67 25.49
N PHE A 190 -1.65 -22.31 24.25
CA PHE A 190 -0.49 -21.46 23.90
C PHE A 190 -0.89 -20.22 23.13
N ASN A 191 -1.74 -20.36 22.12
CA ASN A 191 -2.30 -19.26 21.36
C ASN A 191 -3.80 -19.47 21.25
N THR A 192 -4.58 -18.42 21.41
CA THR A 192 -6.02 -18.47 21.14
C THR A 192 -6.24 -18.63 19.64
N PRO A 193 -6.71 -19.79 19.14
CA PRO A 193 -6.97 -19.94 17.71
C PRO A 193 -8.14 -19.04 17.31
N THR A 194 -8.01 -18.33 16.20
CA THR A 194 -9.11 -17.62 15.57
C THR A 194 -10.09 -18.64 14.99
N LEU A 195 -11.35 -18.54 15.37
CA LEU A 195 -12.42 -19.41 14.87
C LEU A 195 -13.23 -18.69 13.78
N PHE A 196 -13.49 -17.40 14.00
CA PHE A 196 -14.22 -16.55 13.07
C PHE A 196 -13.58 -15.17 13.01
N LYS A 197 -13.63 -14.54 11.83
CA LYS A 197 -13.35 -13.13 11.65
C LYS A 197 -14.63 -12.42 11.28
N ILE A 198 -15.01 -11.40 12.05
CA ILE A 198 -16.28 -10.68 11.89
C ILE A 198 -15.96 -9.22 11.60
N ALA A 199 -16.48 -8.69 10.48
CA ALA A 199 -16.44 -7.27 10.17
C ALA A 199 -17.71 -6.59 10.65
N LYS A 200 -17.57 -5.40 11.23
CA LYS A 200 -18.71 -4.62 11.70
C LYS A 200 -19.56 -4.11 10.54
N ASP A 201 -18.91 -3.54 9.53
CA ASP A 201 -19.54 -2.93 8.37
C ASP A 201 -18.62 -3.10 7.15
N LEU A 202 -19.20 -3.39 6.00
CA LEU A 202 -18.51 -3.49 4.72
C LEU A 202 -18.75 -2.27 3.82
N THR A 203 -19.59 -1.33 4.25
CA THR A 203 -19.82 -0.06 3.54
C THR A 203 -18.73 0.98 3.81
N ASP A 204 -18.02 0.82 4.94
CA ASP A 204 -16.91 1.67 5.35
C ASP A 204 -15.62 0.84 5.41
N MET A 205 -14.80 0.99 4.36
CA MET A 205 -13.57 0.27 4.19
C MET A 205 -12.37 1.21 4.33
N ARG A 206 -11.20 0.64 4.51
CA ARG A 206 -9.93 1.35 4.46
C ARG A 206 -8.95 0.63 3.55
N VAL A 207 -8.08 1.37 2.91
CA VAL A 207 -6.89 0.83 2.25
C VAL A 207 -5.70 1.07 3.17
N ILE A 208 -4.95 0.02 3.47
CA ILE A 208 -3.66 0.12 4.15
C ILE A 208 -2.61 0.06 3.04
N ALA A 209 -2.08 1.24 2.68
CA ALA A 209 -1.09 1.38 1.62
C ALA A 209 0.33 1.41 2.20
N ASN A 210 1.24 0.65 1.59
CA ASN A 210 2.65 0.61 1.95
C ASN A 210 3.41 1.61 1.09
N VAL A 211 3.77 2.75 1.68
CA VAL A 211 4.52 3.83 1.03
C VAL A 211 6.00 3.69 1.34
N ASP A 212 6.85 3.84 0.34
CA ASP A 212 8.31 3.76 0.48
C ASP A 212 8.85 4.87 1.41
N GLU A 213 9.94 4.59 2.14
CA GLU A 213 10.65 5.55 3.01
C GLU A 213 11.07 6.81 2.25
N ALA A 214 11.41 6.70 0.96
CA ALA A 214 11.81 7.83 0.14
C ALA A 214 10.69 8.86 -0.07
N ASP A 215 9.43 8.40 -0.09
CA ASP A 215 8.26 9.19 -0.48
C ASP A 215 7.38 9.61 0.71
N ILE A 216 7.52 8.94 1.87
CA ILE A 216 6.65 9.18 3.03
C ILE A 216 6.72 10.61 3.57
N GLY A 217 7.85 11.29 3.37
CA GLY A 217 8.06 12.66 3.83
C GLY A 217 7.08 13.69 3.23
N GLU A 218 6.51 13.39 2.06
CA GLU A 218 5.54 14.25 1.37
C GLU A 218 4.09 13.89 1.69
N VAL A 219 3.83 12.71 2.29
CA VAL A 219 2.48 12.22 2.59
C VAL A 219 1.96 12.80 3.90
N LYS A 220 0.76 13.38 3.88
CA LYS A 220 0.09 14.01 5.03
C LYS A 220 -1.37 13.61 5.11
N GLU A 221 -1.91 13.64 6.32
CA GLU A 221 -3.34 13.47 6.56
C GLU A 221 -4.17 14.52 5.81
N GLY A 222 -5.33 14.10 5.29
CA GLY A 222 -6.24 14.94 4.53
C GLY A 222 -5.93 15.02 3.02
N GLN A 223 -4.83 14.48 2.54
CA GLN A 223 -4.52 14.45 1.11
C GLN A 223 -5.52 13.60 0.34
N ARG A 224 -5.86 14.04 -0.86
CA ARG A 224 -6.72 13.32 -1.79
C ARG A 224 -5.99 12.09 -2.33
N VAL A 225 -6.73 11.00 -2.43
CA VAL A 225 -6.22 9.73 -2.95
C VAL A 225 -7.18 9.21 -4.02
N THR A 226 -6.61 8.65 -5.08
CA THR A 226 -7.36 7.81 -6.00
C THR A 226 -6.72 6.43 -6.03
N PHE A 227 -7.53 5.40 -6.16
CA PHE A 227 -7.02 4.04 -6.26
C PHE A 227 -7.91 3.22 -7.18
N ASN A 228 -7.33 2.21 -7.78
CA ASN A 228 -8.05 1.15 -8.44
C ASN A 228 -7.72 -0.19 -7.77
N VAL A 229 -8.55 -1.18 -8.00
CA VAL A 229 -8.33 -2.55 -7.50
C VAL A 229 -8.18 -3.50 -8.68
N ASP A 230 -7.36 -4.53 -8.51
CA ASP A 230 -7.10 -5.48 -9.59
C ASP A 230 -8.36 -6.19 -10.11
N ALA A 231 -9.39 -6.34 -9.25
CA ALA A 231 -10.68 -6.89 -9.62
C ALA A 231 -11.51 -5.95 -10.53
N PHE A 232 -11.29 -4.63 -10.46
CA PHE A 232 -12.00 -3.60 -11.23
C PHE A 232 -11.00 -2.56 -11.77
N PRO A 233 -10.17 -2.91 -12.77
CA PRO A 233 -9.06 -2.06 -13.22
C PRO A 233 -9.53 -0.76 -13.89
N ASN A 234 -10.77 -0.71 -14.39
CA ASN A 234 -11.34 0.47 -15.06
C ASN A 234 -12.13 1.38 -14.09
N ASP A 235 -12.42 0.91 -12.88
CA ASP A 235 -13.14 1.70 -11.88
C ASP A 235 -12.13 2.46 -11.01
N MET A 236 -12.24 3.79 -10.99
CA MET A 236 -11.45 4.64 -10.12
C MET A 236 -12.24 4.97 -8.86
N PHE A 237 -11.70 4.58 -7.74
CA PHE A 237 -12.23 4.91 -6.41
C PHE A 237 -11.51 6.12 -5.85
N SER A 238 -12.21 6.91 -5.04
CA SER A 238 -11.65 8.07 -4.36
C SER A 238 -11.62 7.85 -2.85
N GLY A 239 -10.59 8.36 -2.22
CA GLY A 239 -10.41 8.30 -0.79
C GLY A 239 -9.61 9.50 -0.28
N THR A 240 -9.38 9.51 1.02
CA THR A 240 -8.54 10.51 1.69
C THR A 240 -7.60 9.81 2.67
N VAL A 241 -6.38 10.33 2.81
CA VAL A 241 -5.45 9.89 3.85
C VAL A 241 -6.03 10.25 5.21
N THR A 242 -6.34 9.24 6.02
CA THR A 242 -6.89 9.42 7.37
C THR A 242 -5.81 9.38 8.43
N GLN A 243 -4.74 8.62 8.21
CA GLN A 243 -3.65 8.49 9.17
C GLN A 243 -2.37 8.03 8.46
N VAL A 244 -1.23 8.55 8.90
CA VAL A 244 0.11 8.07 8.54
C VAL A 244 0.70 7.41 9.78
N ARG A 245 0.96 6.09 9.73
CA ARG A 245 1.54 5.34 10.85
C ARG A 245 3.01 5.69 11.03
N GLN A 246 3.43 5.92 12.29
CA GLN A 246 4.81 6.32 12.61
C GLN A 246 5.79 5.14 12.63
N GLN A 247 5.29 3.93 12.75
CA GLN A 247 6.12 2.73 12.78
C GLN A 247 6.37 2.23 11.37
N ALA A 248 7.65 2.11 11.01
CA ALA A 248 8.05 1.46 9.76
C ALA A 248 7.90 -0.05 9.85
N THR A 249 7.54 -0.65 8.74
CA THR A 249 7.55 -2.10 8.53
C THR A 249 8.69 -2.44 7.57
N THR A 250 9.48 -3.46 7.91
CA THR A 250 10.57 -3.90 7.03
C THR A 250 10.25 -5.30 6.53
N GLU A 251 10.01 -5.42 5.24
CA GLU A 251 9.80 -6.69 4.56
C GLU A 251 10.83 -6.86 3.44
N SER A 252 11.50 -8.01 3.41
CA SER A 252 12.50 -8.32 2.37
C SER A 252 13.57 -7.22 2.19
N ASN A 253 14.00 -6.58 3.27
CA ASN A 253 14.95 -5.44 3.27
C ASN A 253 14.41 -4.13 2.65
N VAL A 254 13.12 -4.02 2.40
CA VAL A 254 12.46 -2.78 1.98
C VAL A 254 11.76 -2.18 3.19
N VAL A 255 12.03 -0.90 3.46
CA VAL A 255 11.41 -0.14 4.55
C VAL A 255 10.23 0.62 3.99
N THR A 256 9.04 0.34 4.52
CA THR A 256 7.79 1.01 4.13
C THR A 256 7.05 1.53 5.35
N TYR A 257 6.22 2.53 5.14
CA TYR A 257 5.31 3.09 6.13
C TYR A 257 3.86 2.84 5.72
N GLU A 258 3.06 2.39 6.67
CA GLU A 258 1.65 2.17 6.41
C GLU A 258 0.86 3.47 6.46
N VAL A 259 0.17 3.77 5.38
CA VAL A 259 -0.74 4.90 5.24
C VAL A 259 -2.16 4.38 5.17
N VAL A 260 -3.00 4.83 6.10
CA VAL A 260 -4.41 4.45 6.17
C VAL A 260 -5.23 5.44 5.36
N ILE A 261 -6.00 4.92 4.42
CA ILE A 261 -6.82 5.70 3.49
C ILE A 261 -8.27 5.28 3.67
N GLY A 262 -9.16 6.21 3.95
CA GLY A 262 -10.60 5.95 3.99
C GLY A 262 -11.13 5.65 2.58
N ALA A 263 -11.90 4.59 2.45
CA ALA A 263 -12.43 4.07 1.19
C ALA A 263 -13.93 3.76 1.33
N PRO A 264 -14.82 4.72 1.08
CA PRO A 264 -16.27 4.49 1.07
C PRO A 264 -16.65 3.40 0.07
N ASN A 265 -17.55 2.49 0.45
CA ASN A 265 -17.93 1.30 -0.33
C ASN A 265 -19.45 1.09 -0.33
N GLU A 266 -20.20 2.13 -0.69
CA GLU A 266 -21.68 2.08 -0.69
C GLU A 266 -22.23 0.98 -1.62
N ASP A 267 -21.55 0.74 -2.74
CA ASP A 267 -21.92 -0.28 -3.74
C ASP A 267 -21.46 -1.70 -3.37
N LEU A 268 -20.78 -1.90 -2.26
CA LEU A 268 -20.20 -3.18 -1.81
C LEU A 268 -19.28 -3.87 -2.86
N LYS A 269 -18.69 -3.08 -3.77
CA LYS A 269 -17.74 -3.57 -4.78
C LYS A 269 -16.39 -3.93 -4.16
N LEU A 270 -15.94 -3.15 -3.16
CA LEU A 270 -14.69 -3.39 -2.47
C LEU A 270 -14.89 -4.54 -1.47
N LYS A 271 -14.09 -5.59 -1.64
CA LYS A 271 -14.10 -6.74 -0.73
C LYS A 271 -12.81 -6.74 0.10
N PRO A 272 -12.88 -7.18 1.39
CA PRO A 272 -11.69 -7.36 2.20
C PRO A 272 -10.67 -8.28 1.52
N GLY A 273 -9.38 -7.91 1.59
CA GLY A 273 -8.29 -8.67 1.00
C GLY A 273 -7.97 -8.33 -0.46
N LEU A 274 -8.72 -7.44 -1.12
CA LEU A 274 -8.35 -6.98 -2.46
C LEU A 274 -7.08 -6.10 -2.40
N THR A 275 -6.23 -6.26 -3.42
CA THR A 275 -5.08 -5.38 -3.63
C THR A 275 -5.53 -4.10 -4.32
N ALA A 276 -5.08 -2.97 -3.82
CA ALA A 276 -5.33 -1.65 -4.37
C ALA A 276 -4.02 -1.01 -4.84
N ASN A 277 -4.04 -0.42 -6.05
CA ASN A 277 -2.99 0.43 -6.55
C ASN A 277 -3.39 1.88 -6.26
N VAL A 278 -2.63 2.53 -5.40
CA VAL A 278 -2.98 3.81 -4.79
C VAL A 278 -2.13 4.92 -5.37
N THR A 279 -2.75 6.07 -5.67
CA THR A 279 -2.08 7.31 -6.03
C THR A 279 -2.47 8.38 -5.04
N ILE A 280 -1.52 8.83 -4.22
CA ILE A 280 -1.68 9.88 -3.21
C ILE A 280 -1.21 11.19 -3.83
N TYR A 281 -2.07 12.19 -3.86
CA TYR A 281 -1.74 13.52 -4.39
C TYR A 281 -1.10 14.35 -3.28
N THR A 282 0.24 14.44 -3.33
CA THR A 282 1.00 15.15 -2.28
C THR A 282 0.91 16.66 -2.45
N MET A 283 0.77 17.13 -3.71
CA MET A 283 0.62 18.54 -4.03
C MET A 283 -0.20 18.72 -5.30
N GLU A 284 -1.16 19.64 -5.24
CA GLU A 284 -1.98 20.03 -6.38
C GLU A 284 -1.96 21.56 -6.50
N LEU A 285 -1.44 22.06 -7.61
CA LEU A 285 -1.48 23.48 -7.94
C LEU A 285 -2.32 23.65 -9.20
N LYS A 286 -3.49 24.26 -9.06
CA LYS A 286 -4.44 24.49 -10.16
C LYS A 286 -4.13 25.79 -10.88
N ASP A 287 -4.36 25.81 -12.19
CA ASP A 287 -4.22 26.98 -13.05
C ASP A 287 -2.85 27.68 -12.97
N ALA A 288 -1.77 26.92 -12.72
CA ALA A 288 -0.41 27.46 -12.66
C ALA A 288 0.16 27.67 -14.07
N LEU A 289 0.91 28.76 -14.26
CA LEU A 289 1.67 28.97 -15.48
C LEU A 289 2.81 27.95 -15.51
N ALA A 290 2.73 26.96 -16.38
CA ALA A 290 3.65 25.84 -16.41
C ALA A 290 4.42 25.74 -17.73
N ILE A 291 5.64 25.25 -17.61
CA ILE A 291 6.51 24.97 -18.77
C ILE A 291 7.09 23.56 -18.64
N PRO A 292 7.40 22.89 -19.75
CA PRO A 292 8.18 21.66 -19.69
C PRO A 292 9.56 21.90 -19.04
N SER A 293 9.91 21.09 -18.05
CA SER A 293 11.20 21.23 -17.32
C SER A 293 12.42 21.18 -18.26
N LYS A 294 12.30 20.53 -19.42
CA LYS A 294 13.32 20.51 -20.48
C LYS A 294 13.72 21.92 -20.92
N ALA A 295 12.78 22.87 -20.98
CA ALA A 295 13.06 24.25 -21.42
C ALA A 295 14.04 24.98 -20.50
N LEU A 296 14.08 24.65 -19.21
CA LEU A 296 15.03 25.22 -18.24
C LEU A 296 16.45 24.66 -18.38
N HIS A 297 16.59 23.49 -18.99
CA HIS A 297 17.88 22.82 -19.21
C HIS A 297 18.46 23.11 -20.60
N PHE A 298 17.62 23.63 -21.51
CA PHE A 298 18.06 23.98 -22.84
C PHE A 298 19.06 25.16 -22.80
N LYS A 299 20.21 25.01 -23.47
CA LYS A 299 21.24 26.04 -23.63
C LYS A 299 21.65 26.10 -25.11
N PRO A 300 21.24 27.14 -25.85
CA PRO A 300 21.70 27.31 -27.22
C PRO A 300 23.22 27.56 -27.25
N SER A 301 23.88 27.01 -28.23
CA SER A 301 25.29 27.27 -28.53
C SER A 301 25.42 27.87 -29.94
N GLU A 302 26.52 28.61 -30.21
CA GLU A 302 26.78 29.18 -31.52
C GLU A 302 26.77 28.11 -32.63
N ALA A 303 27.12 26.86 -32.30
CA ALA A 303 27.10 25.75 -33.23
C ALA A 303 25.69 25.27 -33.61
N MET A 304 24.63 25.71 -32.91
CA MET A 304 23.22 25.36 -33.13
C MET A 304 22.44 26.51 -33.80
N LEU A 305 23.13 27.52 -34.34
CA LEU A 305 22.51 28.65 -35.03
C LEU A 305 22.43 28.42 -36.51
N ASN A 306 21.34 28.84 -37.15
CA ASN A 306 21.25 28.95 -38.58
C ASN A 306 21.95 30.26 -39.05
N ASP A 307 22.27 30.35 -40.34
CA ASP A 307 22.92 31.53 -40.90
C ASP A 307 22.08 32.80 -40.64
N GLY A 308 22.68 33.79 -39.98
CA GLY A 308 22.06 35.07 -39.64
C GLY A 308 21.30 35.10 -38.30
N GLU A 309 21.29 34.00 -37.54
CA GLU A 309 20.73 33.97 -36.19
C GLU A 309 21.76 34.48 -35.15
N THR A 310 21.26 35.10 -34.09
CA THR A 310 22.07 35.63 -32.98
C THR A 310 21.52 35.19 -31.64
N ILE A 311 22.39 35.08 -30.64
CA ILE A 311 22.00 34.75 -29.26
C ILE A 311 22.12 36.02 -28.42
N THR A 312 21.06 36.36 -27.69
CA THR A 312 21.09 37.42 -26.67
C THR A 312 20.85 36.76 -25.32
N ASP A 313 21.90 36.67 -24.52
CA ASP A 313 21.84 36.07 -23.18
C ASP A 313 21.49 37.13 -22.11
N CYS A 314 20.97 36.69 -20.95
CA CYS A 314 20.74 37.49 -19.77
C CYS A 314 21.46 36.89 -18.55
N GLU A 315 21.94 37.74 -17.64
CA GLU A 315 22.51 37.29 -16.36
C GLU A 315 21.40 36.94 -15.38
N ALA A 316 20.94 35.67 -15.46
CA ALA A 316 19.94 35.13 -14.52
C ALA A 316 20.29 33.68 -14.13
N PRO A 317 20.03 33.28 -12.88
CA PRO A 317 20.32 31.92 -12.40
C PRO A 317 19.41 30.86 -13.08
N LYS A 318 18.18 31.23 -13.44
CA LYS A 318 17.24 30.41 -14.21
C LYS A 318 16.68 31.23 -15.35
N LYS A 319 16.75 30.66 -16.55
CA LYS A 319 16.32 31.32 -17.79
C LYS A 319 15.78 30.31 -18.78
N VAL A 320 14.89 30.77 -19.63
CA VAL A 320 14.36 30.06 -20.79
C VAL A 320 14.65 30.83 -22.06
N TRP A 321 14.60 30.14 -23.18
CA TRP A 321 14.93 30.73 -24.46
C TRP A 321 13.72 30.85 -25.36
N THR A 322 13.55 31.99 -25.99
CA THR A 322 12.49 32.27 -26.97
C THR A 322 13.10 32.72 -28.28
N LYS A 323 12.45 32.43 -29.39
CA LYS A 323 12.86 32.86 -30.71
C LYS A 323 12.03 34.06 -31.18
N GLU A 324 12.66 35.22 -31.32
CA GLU A 324 12.07 36.42 -31.86
C GLU A 324 12.72 36.74 -33.24
N GLY A 325 12.13 36.18 -34.32
CA GLY A 325 12.73 36.31 -35.65
C GLY A 325 14.10 35.62 -35.76
N PRO A 326 15.19 36.36 -36.10
CA PRO A 326 16.52 35.79 -36.16
C PRO A 326 17.23 35.76 -34.79
N ASN A 327 16.63 36.29 -33.74
CA ASN A 327 17.30 36.40 -32.44
C ASN A 327 16.75 35.37 -31.46
N ILE A 328 17.64 34.56 -30.86
CA ILE A 328 17.35 33.67 -29.75
C ILE A 328 17.66 34.43 -28.45
N LYS A 329 16.61 34.76 -27.69
CA LYS A 329 16.69 35.62 -26.51
C LYS A 329 16.47 34.83 -25.25
N ALA A 330 17.33 35.02 -24.25
CA ALA A 330 17.13 34.54 -22.91
C ALA A 330 16.13 35.40 -22.14
N LEU A 331 15.16 34.79 -21.49
CA LEU A 331 14.25 35.43 -20.56
C LEU A 331 14.50 34.91 -19.14
N ALA A 332 14.75 35.81 -18.21
CA ALA A 332 14.90 35.48 -16.80
C ALA A 332 13.57 35.01 -16.25
N VAL A 333 13.55 33.91 -15.52
CA VAL A 333 12.36 33.32 -14.93
C VAL A 333 12.57 32.98 -13.48
N GLU A 334 11.52 33.15 -12.69
CA GLU A 334 11.45 32.65 -11.32
C GLU A 334 10.60 31.38 -11.33
N THR A 335 11.18 30.27 -10.96
CA THR A 335 10.49 28.97 -10.94
C THR A 335 9.91 28.69 -9.57
N GLY A 336 8.80 28.01 -9.55
CA GLY A 336 8.18 27.45 -8.33
C GLY A 336 8.35 25.96 -8.24
N ILE A 337 7.23 25.27 -8.08
CA ILE A 337 7.13 23.82 -7.90
C ILE A 337 7.37 23.09 -9.22
N THR A 338 7.94 21.89 -9.12
CA THR A 338 8.14 21.03 -10.27
C THR A 338 7.70 19.59 -9.93
N ASN A 339 7.10 18.91 -10.90
CA ASN A 339 6.83 17.47 -10.83
C ASN A 339 7.78 16.64 -11.69
N GLY A 340 8.92 17.23 -12.11
CA GLY A 340 9.89 16.59 -13.01
C GLY A 340 9.59 16.81 -14.49
N MET A 341 8.34 16.74 -14.94
CA MET A 341 7.94 17.02 -16.34
C MET A 341 7.61 18.48 -16.56
N LEU A 342 6.90 19.10 -15.63
CA LEU A 342 6.45 20.48 -15.67
C LEU A 342 7.05 21.25 -14.50
N THR A 343 7.35 22.53 -14.74
CA THR A 343 7.79 23.47 -13.71
C THR A 343 6.92 24.70 -13.73
N GLU A 344 6.44 25.10 -12.55
CA GLU A 344 5.72 26.36 -12.34
C GLU A 344 6.62 27.56 -12.61
N ILE A 345 6.06 28.58 -13.27
CA ILE A 345 6.69 29.89 -13.43
C ILE A 345 5.92 30.91 -12.61
N LYS A 346 6.57 31.46 -11.58
CA LYS A 346 6.01 32.50 -10.72
C LYS A 346 6.08 33.88 -11.35
N SER A 347 7.17 34.15 -12.07
CA SER A 347 7.38 35.44 -12.75
C SER A 347 8.32 35.30 -13.95
N GLY A 348 8.29 36.26 -14.87
CA GLY A 348 9.20 36.36 -16.02
C GLY A 348 8.59 35.93 -17.35
N LEU A 349 7.48 35.21 -17.40
CA LEU A 349 6.77 34.82 -18.62
C LEU A 349 5.30 35.20 -18.57
N LYS A 350 4.72 35.36 -19.75
CA LYS A 350 3.27 35.54 -19.95
C LYS A 350 2.68 34.31 -20.62
N GLU A 351 1.40 34.06 -20.37
CA GLU A 351 0.64 33.06 -21.09
C GLU A 351 0.71 33.32 -22.60
N GLY A 352 0.87 32.28 -23.41
CA GLY A 352 1.02 32.36 -24.85
C GLY A 352 2.44 32.66 -25.35
N THR A 353 3.44 32.85 -24.45
CA THR A 353 4.84 33.01 -24.86
C THR A 353 5.38 31.68 -25.40
N LYS A 354 6.01 31.68 -26.57
CA LYS A 354 6.67 30.50 -27.14
C LYS A 354 8.09 30.37 -26.60
N ILE A 355 8.41 29.25 -26.03
CA ILE A 355 9.72 28.93 -25.48
C ILE A 355 10.32 27.72 -26.19
N ILE A 356 11.64 27.72 -26.35
CA ILE A 356 12.38 26.62 -26.97
C ILE A 356 12.62 25.53 -25.93
N THR A 357 12.26 24.31 -26.28
CA THR A 357 12.45 23.13 -25.41
C THR A 357 13.59 22.24 -25.90
N ASP A 358 13.84 22.22 -27.22
CA ASP A 358 14.83 21.35 -27.85
C ASP A 358 15.20 21.89 -29.26
N VAL A 359 16.26 21.34 -29.84
CA VAL A 359 16.67 21.65 -31.21
C VAL A 359 16.93 20.36 -32.00
N GLU A 360 16.31 20.25 -33.16
CA GLU A 360 16.55 19.14 -34.09
C GLU A 360 17.45 19.55 -35.20
N THR A 361 18.45 18.72 -35.50
CA THR A 361 19.40 18.96 -36.62
C THR A 361 18.91 18.21 -37.84
N SER A 362 18.50 18.93 -38.87
CA SER A 362 18.19 18.34 -40.17
C SER A 362 19.46 18.31 -41.05
N MET A 363 19.98 17.11 -41.29
CA MET A 363 21.06 16.90 -42.26
C MET A 363 20.44 16.59 -43.61
N PRO A 364 20.63 17.46 -44.64
CA PRO A 364 20.14 17.16 -45.98
C PRO A 364 20.83 15.91 -46.50
N GLY A 365 20.13 14.82 -46.69
CA GLY A 365 20.62 13.57 -47.24
C GLY A 365 20.43 12.31 -46.39
N MET A 366 19.77 12.40 -45.21
CA MET A 366 19.43 11.22 -44.38
C MET A 366 17.96 10.80 -44.47
N ASP A 367 17.08 11.61 -45.04
CA ASP A 367 15.63 11.33 -45.06
C ASP A 367 15.20 10.20 -46.04
N GLU A 368 16.14 9.71 -46.89
CA GLU A 368 15.80 8.58 -47.80
C GLU A 368 16.21 7.19 -47.30
N ALA A 369 16.84 7.08 -46.10
CA ALA A 369 17.34 5.79 -45.58
C ALA A 369 16.45 5.15 -44.50
N GLU A 370 15.48 5.87 -43.93
CA GLU A 370 14.62 5.32 -42.86
C GLU A 370 13.39 4.53 -43.33
N GLY A 371 13.15 4.44 -44.65
CA GLY A 371 12.03 3.70 -45.23
C GLY A 371 12.18 2.18 -45.28
N GLN A 372 13.33 1.58 -44.94
CA GLN A 372 13.54 0.12 -45.03
C GLN A 372 14.39 -0.49 -43.90
N GLN A 373 14.20 -0.10 -42.66
CA GLN A 373 14.65 -0.92 -41.54
C GLN A 373 13.45 -1.59 -40.86
N GLN A 374 12.91 -2.61 -41.53
CA GLN A 374 12.13 -3.64 -40.90
C GLN A 374 12.93 -4.29 -39.75
N ASN A 375 12.40 -4.12 -38.54
CA ASN A 375 12.53 -5.02 -37.39
C ASN A 375 13.61 -6.12 -37.50
N SER A 376 14.86 -5.80 -37.23
CA SER A 376 15.86 -6.80 -36.93
C SER A 376 16.09 -6.84 -35.40
N ASN A 377 15.35 -7.73 -34.74
CA ASN A 377 15.56 -8.07 -33.35
C ASN A 377 16.96 -8.69 -33.19
N PRO A 378 17.89 -8.14 -32.39
CA PRO A 378 19.27 -8.64 -32.26
C PRO A 378 19.38 -10.07 -31.71
N PHE A 379 18.28 -10.62 -31.20
CA PHE A 379 18.23 -11.94 -30.55
C PHE A 379 17.56 -13.06 -31.38
N MET A 380 17.22 -12.83 -32.65
CA MET A 380 16.73 -13.90 -33.51
C MET A 380 17.85 -14.50 -34.37
N PRO A 381 18.04 -15.83 -34.35
CA PRO A 381 19.02 -16.49 -35.21
C PRO A 381 18.63 -16.39 -36.68
N ARG A 382 19.57 -15.94 -37.52
CA ARG A 382 19.39 -15.77 -38.97
C ARG A 382 19.05 -17.11 -39.62
N PRO A 383 18.05 -17.22 -40.50
CA PRO A 383 17.78 -18.44 -41.26
C PRO A 383 18.96 -18.72 -42.21
N ARG A 384 19.55 -19.90 -42.05
CA ARG A 384 20.60 -20.40 -42.96
C ARG A 384 20.00 -20.61 -44.35
N ASN A 385 20.50 -19.85 -45.32
CA ASN A 385 20.16 -19.95 -46.74
C ASN A 385 20.64 -21.31 -47.28
N ARG A 386 19.69 -22.24 -47.48
CA ARG A 386 19.90 -23.62 -47.94
C ARG A 386 19.69 -23.68 -49.46
N ASN A 387 20.54 -22.99 -50.22
CA ASN A 387 20.55 -23.12 -51.68
C ASN A 387 21.95 -22.97 -52.24
N ARG A 388 22.77 -24.02 -52.08
CA ARG A 388 23.97 -24.31 -52.94
C ARG A 388 24.44 -25.73 -52.61
N ASN A 389 23.87 -26.72 -53.30
CA ASN A 389 24.54 -28.01 -53.68
C ASN A 389 23.50 -29.02 -54.15
N GLN A 390 22.92 -28.77 -55.35
CA GLN A 390 22.33 -29.82 -56.17
C GLN A 390 22.80 -29.60 -57.62
N GLN A 391 24.09 -29.69 -57.87
CA GLN A 391 24.64 -29.94 -59.19
C GLN A 391 26.02 -30.55 -59.04
N GLN A 392 26.10 -31.81 -58.65
CA GLN A 392 27.27 -32.67 -58.94
C GLN A 392 26.96 -34.06 -58.33
N GLN A 393 26.05 -34.79 -59.00
CA GLN A 393 26.04 -36.29 -58.99
C GLN A 393 25.10 -36.73 -60.14
N LYS A 394 25.63 -36.61 -61.35
CA LYS A 394 25.32 -37.52 -62.48
C LYS A 394 26.55 -37.61 -63.31
N LYS A 395 27.38 -38.56 -63.01
CA LYS A 395 28.12 -39.44 -63.94
C LYS A 395 28.49 -40.69 -63.17
#